data_30b9bfea8faec421ae77f2ca294da933
#
_entry.id   30b9bfea8faec421ae77f2ca294da933
#
_cell.length_a   1.000
_cell.length_b   1.000
_cell.length_c   1.000
_cell.angle_alpha   90.00
_cell.angle_beta   90.00
_cell.angle_gamma   90.00
#
_symmetry.space_group_name_H-M   'P 1'
#
loop_
_entity.id
_entity.type
_entity.pdbx_description
1 polymer ?
#
loop_
_entity_poly.entity_id
_entity_poly.type
_entity_poly.pdbx_seq_one_letter_code
_entity_poly.pdbx_strand_id
1 'polypeptide(L)'
;GQWAADGGAIVALNPKDGSILALASSPSYDPSVYSGRVTRRELAAQGLTPKTALDRNYPALNRGLDGTYPPGSAFKPLTAIAALQEHLIKPYSFYQCTGSYVAPEDTGHHVFHNWDRFVNQGMDLPTAIAQSCDTYFYRVGNKFYLLPKDRGQPIQRWARRFGFGRTSGSDLTPQARGLVPTIGWRHRTYTRRTDPTNWKVDRLWKPGDSIQLAIGQKDLTVTPLQMARF
;
A
#
# COMPACT_ATOMS: atom_id res chain seq x y z
N GLY A 1 -9.82 21.06 -13.16
CA GLY A 1 -8.70 21.45 -12.33
C GLY A 1 -7.53 20.54 -12.55
N GLN A 2 -6.35 21.10 -12.81
CA GLN A 2 -5.13 20.31 -12.86
C GLN A 2 -4.80 19.87 -11.43
N TRP A 3 -4.65 18.57 -11.22
CA TRP A 3 -4.13 18.03 -9.97
C TRP A 3 -2.62 18.28 -9.96
N ALA A 4 -2.17 19.24 -9.15
CA ALA A 4 -0.74 19.45 -8.92
C ALA A 4 -0.28 18.39 -7.92
N ALA A 5 0.63 17.51 -8.34
CA ALA A 5 1.29 16.59 -7.44
C ALA A 5 2.51 17.29 -6.82
N ASP A 6 2.57 17.33 -5.49
CA ASP A 6 3.69 17.94 -4.76
C ASP A 6 4.97 17.14 -4.83
N GLY A 7 4.90 15.89 -5.26
CA GLY A 7 6.05 15.00 -5.42
C GLY A 7 5.69 13.69 -6.07
N GLY A 8 6.70 12.95 -6.50
CA GLY A 8 6.52 11.67 -7.15
C GLY A 8 7.82 10.87 -7.28
N ALA A 9 7.69 9.62 -7.73
CA ALA A 9 8.82 8.78 -8.10
C ALA A 9 8.50 7.93 -9.33
N ILE A 10 9.53 7.64 -10.11
CA ILE A 10 9.47 6.68 -11.21
C ILE A 10 10.52 5.61 -10.95
N VAL A 11 10.12 4.35 -11.03
CA VAL A 11 11.02 3.19 -10.92
C VAL A 11 10.77 2.30 -12.13
N ALA A 12 11.82 1.97 -12.87
CA ALA A 12 11.79 1.00 -13.95
C ALA A 12 12.83 -0.09 -13.69
N LEU A 13 12.38 -1.34 -13.79
CA LEU A 13 13.22 -2.53 -13.62
C LEU A 13 13.27 -3.33 -14.91
N ASN A 14 14.41 -3.94 -15.19
CA ASN A 14 14.49 -4.97 -16.21
C ASN A 14 13.81 -6.25 -15.72
N PRO A 15 12.76 -6.75 -16.37
CA PRO A 15 12.03 -7.93 -15.90
C PRO A 15 12.85 -9.23 -16.00
N LYS A 16 13.96 -9.24 -16.74
CA LYS A 16 14.79 -10.44 -16.93
C LYS A 16 15.72 -10.71 -15.73
N ASP A 17 16.27 -9.66 -15.14
CA ASP A 17 17.31 -9.77 -14.11
C ASP A 17 17.04 -8.90 -12.88
N GLY A 18 16.01 -8.03 -12.92
CA GLY A 18 15.66 -7.12 -11.82
C GLY A 18 16.58 -5.90 -11.69
N SER A 19 17.48 -5.66 -12.67
CA SER A 19 18.33 -4.47 -12.65
C SER A 19 17.50 -3.19 -12.74
N ILE A 20 17.94 -2.15 -12.03
CA ILE A 20 17.26 -0.85 -12.00
C ILE A 20 17.67 -0.07 -13.25
N LEU A 21 16.73 0.13 -14.18
CA LEU A 21 16.92 0.92 -15.41
C LEU A 21 16.68 2.41 -15.17
N ALA A 22 15.76 2.75 -14.29
CA ALA A 22 15.48 4.13 -13.89
C ALA A 22 15.01 4.18 -12.45
N LEU A 23 15.47 5.20 -11.73
CA LEU A 23 15.04 5.52 -10.36
C LEU A 23 15.08 7.05 -10.21
N ALA A 24 13.93 7.69 -10.31
CA ALA A 24 13.79 9.12 -10.22
C ALA A 24 12.85 9.52 -9.08
N SER A 25 13.15 10.62 -8.41
CA SER A 25 12.34 11.20 -7.32
C SER A 25 12.20 12.70 -7.52
N SER A 26 11.02 13.23 -7.28
CA SER A 26 10.72 14.66 -7.33
C SER A 26 9.97 15.09 -6.08
N PRO A 27 10.25 16.29 -5.50
CA PRO A 27 11.36 17.17 -5.86
C PRO A 27 12.71 16.52 -5.57
N SER A 28 13.74 17.07 -6.19
CA SER A 28 15.12 16.67 -6.03
C SER A 28 15.98 17.89 -5.70
N TYR A 29 17.26 17.69 -5.48
CA TYR A 29 18.24 18.75 -5.24
C TYR A 29 19.46 18.55 -6.12
N ASP A 30 20.25 19.62 -6.30
CA ASP A 30 21.51 19.53 -6.99
C ASP A 30 22.58 18.91 -6.08
N PRO A 31 23.10 17.70 -6.38
CA PRO A 31 24.09 17.04 -5.54
C PRO A 31 25.43 17.77 -5.48
N SER A 32 25.70 18.71 -6.42
CA SER A 32 26.92 19.53 -6.39
C SER A 32 27.05 20.37 -5.11
N VAL A 33 25.94 20.60 -4.39
CA VAL A 33 25.93 21.27 -3.08
C VAL A 33 26.85 20.59 -2.06
N TYR A 34 27.15 19.30 -2.24
CA TYR A 34 28.07 18.54 -1.39
C TYR A 34 29.50 18.51 -1.92
N SER A 35 29.78 19.16 -3.07
CA SER A 35 31.10 19.27 -3.63
C SER A 35 31.83 20.51 -3.10
N GLY A 36 33.00 20.33 -2.51
CA GLY A 36 33.81 21.42 -1.94
C GLY A 36 33.37 21.83 -0.54
N ARG A 37 33.37 23.15 -0.26
CA ARG A 37 32.98 23.67 1.07
C ARG A 37 31.46 23.75 1.20
N VAL A 38 30.87 22.81 1.91
CA VAL A 38 29.41 22.78 2.21
C VAL A 38 29.05 23.91 3.18
N THR A 39 28.12 24.78 2.80
CA THR A 39 27.60 25.84 3.69
C THR A 39 26.15 25.59 4.05
N ARG A 40 25.80 25.99 5.29
CA ARG A 40 24.40 25.87 5.77
C ARG A 40 23.43 26.69 4.93
N ARG A 41 23.88 27.78 4.33
CA ARG A 41 23.07 28.65 3.44
C ARG A 41 22.70 27.92 2.16
N GLU A 42 23.64 27.26 1.51
CA GLU A 42 23.41 26.47 0.30
C GLU A 42 22.50 25.28 0.57
N LEU A 43 22.73 24.54 1.65
CA LEU A 43 21.83 23.47 2.08
C LEU A 43 20.40 23.97 2.31
N ALA A 44 20.24 25.11 2.99
CA ALA A 44 18.93 25.72 3.25
C ALA A 44 18.24 26.14 1.94
N ALA A 45 18.97 26.72 0.99
CA ALA A 45 18.44 27.15 -0.31
C ALA A 45 17.85 25.98 -1.11
N GLN A 46 18.38 24.77 -0.92
CA GLN A 46 17.91 23.55 -1.58
C GLN A 46 16.95 22.70 -0.72
N GLY A 47 16.53 23.18 0.46
CA GLY A 47 15.61 22.44 1.33
C GLY A 47 16.26 21.26 2.05
N LEU A 48 17.59 21.27 2.22
CA LEU A 48 18.36 20.18 2.81
C LEU A 48 18.64 20.37 4.32
N THR A 49 17.98 21.33 4.94
CA THR A 49 18.04 21.52 6.41
C THR A 49 16.69 21.16 7.06
N PRO A 50 16.65 20.75 8.32
CA PRO A 50 15.39 20.45 9.01
C PRO A 50 14.34 21.58 8.95
N LYS A 51 14.80 22.84 8.91
CA LYS A 51 13.93 24.02 8.84
C LYS A 51 13.30 24.25 7.46
N THR A 52 13.98 23.87 6.38
CA THR A 52 13.58 24.16 5.00
C THR A 52 13.10 22.93 4.23
N ALA A 53 13.28 21.73 4.79
CA ALA A 53 12.93 20.48 4.14
C ALA A 53 11.41 20.40 3.86
N LEU A 54 10.57 20.76 4.83
CA LEU A 54 9.13 20.75 4.69
C LEU A 54 8.66 21.69 3.59
N ASP A 55 9.16 22.93 3.57
CA ASP A 55 8.76 23.98 2.59
C ASP A 55 9.10 23.60 1.15
N ARG A 56 10.12 22.75 0.99
CA ARG A 56 10.57 22.21 -0.31
C ARG A 56 10.11 20.77 -0.54
N ASN A 57 9.16 20.28 0.25
CA ASN A 57 8.64 18.91 0.17
C ASN A 57 9.73 17.84 0.20
N TYR A 58 10.69 17.96 1.13
CA TYR A 58 11.73 16.96 1.40
C TYR A 58 12.52 16.52 0.15
N PRO A 59 13.29 17.40 -0.50
CA PRO A 59 14.00 17.04 -1.74
C PRO A 59 15.07 15.97 -1.55
N ALA A 60 15.60 15.77 -0.33
CA ALA A 60 16.53 14.69 -0.01
C ALA A 60 15.86 13.31 0.11
N LEU A 61 14.53 13.24 0.20
CA LEU A 61 13.82 11.98 0.28
C LEU A 61 13.78 11.30 -1.09
N ASN A 62 14.48 10.17 -1.23
CA ASN A 62 14.30 9.32 -2.40
C ASN A 62 12.97 8.57 -2.28
N ARG A 63 11.92 9.11 -2.90
CA ARG A 63 10.56 8.56 -2.81
C ARG A 63 10.44 7.17 -3.43
N GLY A 64 11.30 6.82 -4.36
CA GLY A 64 11.34 5.48 -4.96
C GLY A 64 11.77 4.39 -3.98
N LEU A 65 12.68 4.74 -3.07
CA LEU A 65 13.30 3.79 -2.12
C LEU A 65 12.76 3.91 -0.70
N ASP A 66 12.55 5.15 -0.23
CA ASP A 66 12.28 5.45 1.18
C ASP A 66 10.90 6.07 1.41
N GLY A 67 10.26 6.58 0.37
CA GLY A 67 8.85 6.99 0.42
C GLY A 67 7.93 5.76 0.48
N THR A 68 6.99 5.76 1.44
CA THR A 68 6.01 4.66 1.61
C THR A 68 4.60 5.17 1.41
N TYR A 69 3.84 4.48 0.55
CA TYR A 69 2.51 4.88 0.11
C TYR A 69 1.56 3.68 0.09
N PRO A 70 0.25 3.89 0.31
CA PRO A 70 -0.73 2.86 0.05
C PRO A 70 -0.71 2.50 -1.45
N PRO A 71 -0.54 1.22 -1.82
CA PRO A 71 -0.47 0.82 -3.23
C PRO A 71 -1.81 0.93 -3.97
N GLY A 72 -2.93 0.99 -3.24
CA GLY A 72 -4.26 1.05 -3.81
C GLY A 72 -4.54 -0.14 -4.72
N SER A 73 -5.29 0.10 -5.80
CA SER A 73 -5.72 -0.93 -6.74
C SER A 73 -4.59 -1.70 -7.43
N ALA A 74 -3.36 -1.19 -7.44
CA ALA A 74 -2.20 -1.93 -7.92
C ALA A 74 -1.88 -3.17 -7.07
N PHE A 75 -2.46 -3.27 -5.87
CA PHE A 75 -2.34 -4.44 -4.99
C PHE A 75 -3.37 -5.54 -5.29
N LYS A 76 -4.46 -5.25 -6.01
CA LYS A 76 -5.53 -6.21 -6.31
C LYS A 76 -5.05 -7.50 -6.99
N PRO A 77 -4.08 -7.48 -7.94
CA PRO A 77 -3.51 -8.70 -8.48
C PRO A 77 -2.91 -9.63 -7.42
N LEU A 78 -2.22 -9.08 -6.41
CA LEU A 78 -1.71 -9.89 -5.29
C LEU A 78 -2.86 -10.52 -4.49
N THR A 79 -3.90 -9.76 -4.20
CA THR A 79 -5.09 -10.25 -3.50
C THR A 79 -5.76 -11.37 -4.30
N ALA A 80 -5.84 -11.24 -5.63
CA ALA A 80 -6.37 -12.26 -6.52
C ALA A 80 -5.54 -13.56 -6.46
N ILE A 81 -4.21 -13.44 -6.57
CA ILE A 81 -3.29 -14.59 -6.45
C ILE A 81 -3.47 -15.27 -5.09
N ALA A 82 -3.48 -14.50 -4.01
CA ALA A 82 -3.69 -15.04 -2.67
C ALA A 82 -5.03 -15.78 -2.56
N ALA A 83 -6.11 -15.21 -3.08
CA ALA A 83 -7.45 -15.79 -3.01
C ALA A 83 -7.58 -17.08 -3.84
N LEU A 84 -6.96 -17.13 -5.01
CA LEU A 84 -6.91 -18.33 -5.84
C LEU A 84 -6.11 -19.45 -5.17
N GLN A 85 -4.94 -19.13 -4.61
CA GLN A 85 -4.07 -20.10 -3.94
C GLN A 85 -4.65 -20.63 -2.62
N GLU A 86 -5.43 -19.80 -1.94
CA GLU A 86 -6.15 -20.23 -0.72
C GLU A 86 -7.52 -20.86 -1.04
N HIS A 87 -7.86 -21.03 -2.32
CA HIS A 87 -9.12 -21.61 -2.80
C HIS A 87 -10.39 -20.86 -2.34
N LEU A 88 -10.28 -19.55 -2.10
CA LEU A 88 -11.41 -18.71 -1.71
C LEU A 88 -12.27 -18.29 -2.89
N ILE A 89 -11.65 -18.23 -4.06
CA ILE A 89 -12.30 -17.98 -5.36
C ILE A 89 -11.72 -18.89 -6.42
N LYS A 90 -12.41 -19.00 -7.56
CA LYS A 90 -11.95 -19.64 -8.78
C LYS A 90 -11.71 -18.56 -9.86
N PRO A 91 -10.94 -18.83 -10.94
CA PRO A 91 -10.69 -17.84 -12.00
C PRO A 91 -11.98 -17.24 -12.58
N TYR A 92 -13.02 -18.03 -12.66
CA TYR A 92 -14.34 -17.66 -13.17
C TYR A 92 -15.37 -17.36 -12.07
N SER A 93 -14.95 -17.13 -10.83
CA SER A 93 -15.85 -16.66 -9.78
C SER A 93 -16.48 -15.33 -10.17
N PHE A 94 -17.80 -15.31 -10.16
CA PHE A 94 -18.60 -14.20 -10.68
C PHE A 94 -19.31 -13.50 -9.52
N TYR A 95 -19.14 -12.18 -9.42
CA TYR A 95 -19.82 -11.34 -8.43
C TYR A 95 -20.37 -10.08 -9.08
N GLN A 96 -21.47 -9.58 -8.53
CA GLN A 96 -22.01 -8.29 -8.92
C GLN A 96 -21.07 -7.18 -8.39
N CYS A 97 -20.50 -6.39 -9.30
CA CYS A 97 -19.83 -5.14 -8.97
C CYS A 97 -20.89 -4.06 -8.78
N THR A 98 -20.91 -3.46 -7.62
CA THR A 98 -21.90 -2.46 -7.21
C THR A 98 -21.22 -1.20 -6.74
N GLY A 99 -21.94 -0.07 -6.67
CA GLY A 99 -21.40 1.19 -6.17
C GLY A 99 -21.00 1.18 -4.69
N SER A 100 -21.47 0.18 -3.93
CA SER A 100 -21.14 0.03 -2.51
C SER A 100 -21.24 -1.42 -2.03
N TYR A 101 -20.63 -1.69 -0.88
CA TYR A 101 -20.61 -2.97 -0.20
C TYR A 101 -20.71 -2.77 1.32
N VAL A 102 -21.48 -3.60 1.99
CA VAL A 102 -21.51 -3.73 3.44
C VAL A 102 -21.20 -5.19 3.77
N ALA A 103 -20.23 -5.40 4.66
CA ALA A 103 -19.92 -6.77 5.09
C ALA A 103 -21.00 -7.26 6.05
N PRO A 104 -21.56 -8.47 5.84
CA PRO A 104 -22.61 -9.01 6.72
C PRO A 104 -22.16 -9.13 8.19
N GLU A 105 -20.87 -9.34 8.42
CA GLU A 105 -20.28 -9.52 9.76
C GLU A 105 -19.90 -8.20 10.43
N ASP A 106 -20.02 -7.08 9.73
CA ASP A 106 -19.72 -5.77 10.28
C ASP A 106 -20.95 -5.23 11.04
N THR A 107 -20.94 -5.38 12.34
CA THR A 107 -22.01 -4.89 13.23
C THR A 107 -22.17 -3.38 13.22
N GLY A 108 -21.17 -2.64 12.76
CA GLY A 108 -21.22 -1.19 12.56
C GLY A 108 -21.88 -0.77 11.25
N HIS A 109 -22.21 -1.75 10.39
CA HIS A 109 -22.81 -1.51 9.06
C HIS A 109 -22.05 -0.47 8.23
N HIS A 110 -20.71 -0.47 8.30
CA HIS A 110 -19.90 0.46 7.53
C HIS A 110 -20.06 0.21 6.02
N VAL A 111 -20.36 1.28 5.30
CA VAL A 111 -20.52 1.24 3.84
C VAL A 111 -19.17 1.51 3.18
N PHE A 112 -18.67 0.53 2.43
CA PHE A 112 -17.47 0.65 1.60
C PHE A 112 -17.88 0.98 0.18
N HIS A 113 -17.34 2.05 -0.36
CA HIS A 113 -17.74 2.54 -1.67
C HIS A 113 -16.77 2.10 -2.75
N ASN A 114 -17.32 1.74 -3.92
CA ASN A 114 -16.55 1.59 -5.15
C ASN A 114 -16.12 2.97 -5.68
N TRP A 115 -15.05 3.02 -6.47
CA TRP A 115 -14.62 4.26 -7.13
C TRP A 115 -15.70 4.79 -8.09
N ASP A 116 -16.35 3.89 -8.84
CA ASP A 116 -17.59 4.20 -9.58
C ASP A 116 -18.79 3.86 -8.70
N ARG A 117 -19.51 4.91 -8.27
CA ARG A 117 -20.69 4.81 -7.40
C ARG A 117 -21.93 4.27 -8.09
N PHE A 118 -21.93 4.29 -9.41
CA PHE A 118 -23.10 3.94 -10.24
C PHE A 118 -22.97 2.58 -10.91
N VAL A 119 -21.82 1.93 -10.82
CA VAL A 119 -21.60 0.61 -11.41
C VAL A 119 -22.59 -0.41 -10.83
N ASN A 120 -23.19 -1.20 -11.73
CA ASN A 120 -24.03 -2.34 -11.38
C ASN A 120 -23.89 -3.40 -12.47
N GLN A 121 -22.77 -4.12 -12.47
CA GLN A 121 -22.41 -5.08 -13.50
C GLN A 121 -21.85 -6.35 -12.90
N GLY A 122 -22.28 -7.51 -13.41
CA GLY A 122 -21.65 -8.79 -13.06
C GLY A 122 -20.26 -8.91 -13.67
N MET A 123 -19.29 -9.36 -12.88
CA MET A 123 -17.89 -9.49 -13.32
C MET A 123 -17.27 -10.78 -12.82
N ASP A 124 -16.48 -11.41 -13.68
CA ASP A 124 -15.50 -12.42 -13.30
C ASP A 124 -14.20 -11.78 -12.81
N LEU A 125 -13.23 -12.57 -12.37
CA LEU A 125 -11.98 -12.06 -11.82
C LEU A 125 -11.16 -11.22 -12.82
N PRO A 126 -10.94 -11.65 -14.09
CA PRO A 126 -10.25 -10.83 -15.08
C PRO A 126 -10.92 -9.47 -15.30
N THR A 127 -12.23 -9.45 -15.48
CA THR A 127 -13.00 -8.21 -15.67
C THR A 127 -12.93 -7.31 -14.44
N ALA A 128 -13.03 -7.88 -13.22
CA ALA A 128 -12.94 -7.12 -11.98
C ALA A 128 -11.56 -6.48 -11.77
N ILE A 129 -10.49 -7.13 -12.23
CA ILE A 129 -9.13 -6.54 -12.25
C ILE A 129 -9.07 -5.41 -13.28
N ALA A 130 -9.50 -5.65 -14.51
CA ALA A 130 -9.46 -4.69 -15.61
C ALA A 130 -10.28 -3.43 -15.32
N GLN A 131 -11.46 -3.58 -14.73
CA GLN A 131 -12.35 -2.48 -14.34
C GLN A 131 -12.03 -1.92 -12.93
N SER A 132 -11.05 -2.51 -12.25
CA SER A 132 -10.68 -2.12 -10.90
C SER A 132 -11.87 -2.11 -9.92
N CYS A 133 -12.78 -3.07 -10.01
CA CYS A 133 -13.97 -3.13 -9.17
C CYS A 133 -13.60 -3.35 -7.67
N ASP A 134 -13.80 -2.33 -6.84
CA ASP A 134 -13.50 -2.43 -5.42
C ASP A 134 -14.44 -3.39 -4.71
N THR A 135 -15.73 -3.37 -5.02
CA THR A 135 -16.73 -4.21 -4.32
C THR A 135 -16.56 -5.69 -4.61
N TYR A 136 -15.98 -6.08 -5.76
CA TYR A 136 -15.53 -7.45 -5.99
C TYR A 136 -14.45 -7.83 -4.97
N PHE A 137 -13.42 -6.99 -4.83
CA PHE A 137 -12.30 -7.24 -3.93
C PHE A 137 -12.66 -7.06 -2.45
N TYR A 138 -13.67 -6.24 -2.10
CA TYR A 138 -14.23 -6.19 -0.75
C TYR A 138 -14.83 -7.54 -0.34
N ARG A 139 -15.57 -8.20 -1.22
CA ARG A 139 -16.09 -9.55 -0.99
C ARG A 139 -14.96 -10.57 -0.79
N VAL A 140 -13.91 -10.47 -1.60
CA VAL A 140 -12.71 -11.31 -1.46
C VAL A 140 -12.01 -11.03 -0.13
N GLY A 141 -11.83 -9.77 0.25
CA GLY A 141 -11.26 -9.36 1.53
C GLY A 141 -12.06 -9.88 2.72
N ASN A 142 -13.39 -9.84 2.62
CA ASN A 142 -14.27 -10.40 3.65
C ASN A 142 -14.14 -11.93 3.76
N LYS A 143 -13.99 -12.65 2.65
CA LYS A 143 -13.68 -14.09 2.68
C LYS A 143 -12.38 -14.41 3.44
N PHE A 144 -11.35 -13.59 3.30
CA PHE A 144 -10.12 -13.72 4.09
C PHE A 144 -10.36 -13.46 5.58
N TYR A 145 -11.21 -12.51 5.93
CA TYR A 145 -11.57 -12.25 7.33
C TYR A 145 -12.27 -13.45 7.98
N LEU A 146 -13.15 -14.12 7.23
CA LEU A 146 -13.94 -15.27 7.70
C LEU A 146 -13.14 -16.59 7.77
N LEU A 147 -11.89 -16.60 7.35
CA LEU A 147 -11.07 -17.80 7.47
C LEU A 147 -10.88 -18.21 8.93
N PRO A 148 -10.85 -19.52 9.21
CA PRO A 148 -10.47 -20.03 10.52
C PRO A 148 -9.12 -19.48 10.98
N LYS A 149 -8.96 -19.27 12.29
CA LYS A 149 -7.76 -18.66 12.86
C LYS A 149 -6.47 -19.44 12.59
N ASP A 150 -6.55 -20.76 12.47
CA ASP A 150 -5.45 -21.65 12.15
C ASP A 150 -4.89 -21.44 10.72
N ARG A 151 -5.70 -20.88 9.80
CA ARG A 151 -5.25 -20.46 8.48
C ARG A 151 -4.34 -19.23 8.52
N GLY A 152 -4.27 -18.53 9.65
CA GLY A 152 -3.46 -17.35 9.86
C GLY A 152 -3.94 -16.13 9.04
N GLN A 153 -3.01 -15.40 8.47
CA GLN A 153 -3.27 -14.18 7.70
C GLN A 153 -2.72 -14.32 6.26
N PRO A 154 -3.45 -14.97 5.35
CA PRO A 154 -2.92 -15.34 4.02
C PRO A 154 -2.53 -14.14 3.15
N ILE A 155 -3.33 -13.06 3.10
CA ILE A 155 -2.96 -11.86 2.30
C ILE A 155 -1.58 -11.36 2.74
N GLN A 156 -1.36 -11.23 4.05
CA GLN A 156 -0.10 -10.76 4.60
C GLN A 156 1.05 -11.74 4.34
N ARG A 157 0.79 -13.05 4.37
CA ARG A 157 1.76 -14.09 4.03
C ARG A 157 2.17 -13.96 2.57
N TRP A 158 1.21 -13.83 1.65
CA TRP A 158 1.46 -13.65 0.23
C TRP A 158 2.17 -12.33 -0.07
N ALA A 159 1.77 -11.23 0.58
CA ALA A 159 2.45 -9.95 0.45
C ALA A 159 3.95 -10.06 0.78
N ARG A 160 4.29 -10.75 1.89
CA ARG A 160 5.70 -10.97 2.24
C ARG A 160 6.43 -11.88 1.26
N ARG A 161 5.77 -12.88 0.68
CA ARG A 161 6.36 -13.74 -0.36
C ARG A 161 6.74 -12.92 -1.60
N PHE A 162 5.94 -11.94 -1.97
CA PHE A 162 6.22 -11.00 -3.05
C PHE A 162 7.19 -9.86 -2.67
N GLY A 163 7.71 -9.86 -1.45
CA GLY A 163 8.76 -8.92 -1.03
C GLY A 163 8.29 -7.68 -0.30
N PHE A 164 7.00 -7.52 -0.05
CA PHE A 164 6.49 -6.41 0.77
C PHE A 164 6.85 -6.57 2.25
N GLY A 165 7.00 -5.45 2.96
CA GLY A 165 7.34 -5.43 4.38
C GLY A 165 8.83 -5.70 4.69
N ARG A 166 9.71 -5.66 3.69
CA ARG A 166 11.17 -5.79 3.81
C ARG A 166 11.88 -4.92 2.76
N THR A 167 13.16 -4.62 2.99
CA THR A 167 14.00 -3.93 2.00
C THR A 167 14.14 -4.77 0.72
N SER A 168 14.43 -4.11 -0.40
CA SER A 168 14.54 -4.75 -1.71
C SER A 168 15.73 -5.69 -1.85
N GLY A 169 16.77 -5.51 -1.02
CA GLY A 169 18.05 -6.22 -1.13
C GLY A 169 19.02 -5.59 -2.12
N SER A 170 18.71 -4.41 -2.68
CA SER A 170 19.70 -3.62 -3.43
C SER A 170 20.67 -2.92 -2.49
N ASP A 171 21.86 -2.52 -3.03
CA ASP A 171 22.89 -1.78 -2.29
C ASP A 171 22.50 -0.31 -2.05
N LEU A 172 21.42 0.16 -2.66
CA LEU A 172 20.94 1.52 -2.50
C LEU A 172 20.33 1.74 -1.12
N THR A 173 20.78 2.74 -0.41
CA THR A 173 20.32 3.09 0.95
C THR A 173 20.12 4.61 1.07
N PRO A 174 19.19 5.09 1.93
CA PRO A 174 18.29 4.30 2.78
C PRO A 174 17.14 3.64 2.01
N GLN A 175 16.55 2.58 2.57
CA GLN A 175 15.36 1.92 2.03
C GLN A 175 14.33 1.70 3.13
N ALA A 176 13.11 2.17 2.91
CA ALA A 176 11.99 1.85 3.77
C ALA A 176 11.50 0.41 3.52
N ARG A 177 11.08 -0.25 4.60
CA ARG A 177 10.49 -1.60 4.53
C ARG A 177 9.01 -1.57 4.13
N GLY A 178 8.35 -0.40 4.24
CA GLY A 178 6.91 -0.35 4.20
C GLY A 178 6.27 -1.09 5.39
N LEU A 179 4.97 -1.24 5.35
CA LEU A 179 4.19 -1.92 6.38
C LEU A 179 3.21 -2.91 5.75
N VAL A 180 3.32 -4.17 6.12
CA VAL A 180 2.27 -5.18 5.90
C VAL A 180 1.57 -5.38 7.25
N PRO A 181 0.37 -4.79 7.45
CA PRO A 181 -0.30 -4.79 8.75
C PRO A 181 -0.77 -6.19 9.12
N THR A 182 -0.62 -6.54 10.39
CA THR A 182 -1.05 -7.84 10.95
C THR A 182 -1.78 -7.64 12.27
N ILE A 183 -2.50 -8.67 12.73
CA ILE A 183 -3.08 -8.69 14.08
C ILE A 183 -2.00 -8.39 15.14
N GLY A 184 -0.83 -9.04 15.03
CA GLY A 184 0.28 -8.81 15.97
C GLY A 184 0.84 -7.39 15.89
N TRP A 185 0.90 -6.79 14.70
CA TRP A 185 1.28 -5.39 14.55
C TRP A 185 0.27 -4.47 15.24
N ARG A 186 -1.03 -4.64 15.01
CA ARG A 186 -2.08 -3.84 15.68
C ARG A 186 -1.99 -3.92 17.19
N HIS A 187 -1.77 -5.12 17.76
CA HIS A 187 -1.62 -5.30 19.20
C HIS A 187 -0.44 -4.54 19.78
N ARG A 188 0.67 -4.40 19.02
CA ARG A 188 1.84 -3.63 19.46
C ARG A 188 1.68 -2.12 19.27
N THR A 189 0.95 -1.73 18.23
CA THR A 189 0.75 -0.32 17.86
C THR A 189 -0.30 0.34 18.74
N TYR A 190 -1.47 -0.30 18.91
CA TYR A 190 -2.56 0.24 19.71
C TYR A 190 -2.51 -0.32 21.13
N THR A 191 -1.89 0.44 22.01
CA THR A 191 -1.74 0.12 23.43
C THR A 191 -2.30 1.26 24.27
N ARG A 192 -2.56 1.03 25.56
CA ARG A 192 -2.99 2.08 26.47
C ARG A 192 -2.07 3.32 26.47
N ARG A 193 -0.79 3.13 26.15
CA ARG A 193 0.20 4.22 26.08
C ARG A 193 0.10 5.02 24.78
N THR A 194 -0.11 4.36 23.64
CA THR A 194 -0.11 4.99 22.30
C THR A 194 -1.48 5.48 21.88
N ASP A 195 -2.53 4.89 22.42
CA ASP A 195 -3.94 5.22 22.16
C ASP A 195 -4.73 5.06 23.47
N PRO A 196 -4.64 6.00 24.40
CA PRO A 196 -5.26 5.86 25.72
C PRO A 196 -6.77 5.65 25.70
N THR A 197 -7.45 6.16 24.68
CA THR A 197 -8.91 6.17 24.60
C THR A 197 -9.47 4.92 23.96
N ASN A 198 -8.94 4.53 22.79
CA ASN A 198 -9.56 3.51 21.93
C ASN A 198 -8.76 2.21 21.79
N TRP A 199 -7.59 2.07 22.44
CA TRP A 199 -6.69 0.95 22.25
C TRP A 199 -7.33 -0.44 22.32
N LYS A 200 -8.36 -0.63 23.17
CA LYS A 200 -9.07 -1.91 23.31
C LYS A 200 -9.81 -2.29 22.03
N VAL A 201 -10.34 -1.28 21.31
CA VAL A 201 -11.11 -1.44 20.08
C VAL A 201 -10.20 -1.43 18.86
N ASP A 202 -9.21 -0.52 18.82
CA ASP A 202 -8.37 -0.32 17.66
C ASP A 202 -7.28 -1.38 17.48
N ARG A 203 -6.93 -2.09 18.57
CA ARG A 203 -6.07 -3.27 18.47
C ARG A 203 -6.72 -4.50 17.83
N LEU A 204 -8.05 -4.54 17.76
CA LEU A 204 -8.77 -5.66 17.17
C LEU A 204 -8.72 -5.61 15.65
N TRP A 205 -8.56 -6.78 15.04
CA TRP A 205 -8.69 -6.93 13.60
C TRP A 205 -10.16 -7.09 13.24
N LYS A 206 -10.72 -6.18 12.48
CA LYS A 206 -12.13 -6.10 12.11
C LYS A 206 -12.35 -6.50 10.65
N PRO A 207 -13.58 -6.80 10.20
CA PRO A 207 -13.88 -7.08 8.79
C PRO A 207 -13.32 -6.01 7.85
N GLY A 208 -13.52 -4.73 8.18
CA GLY A 208 -13.03 -3.60 7.42
C GLY A 208 -11.49 -3.56 7.23
N ASP A 209 -10.72 -4.15 8.14
CA ASP A 209 -9.26 -4.21 8.00
C ASP A 209 -8.86 -5.15 6.85
N SER A 210 -9.51 -6.32 6.74
CA SER A 210 -9.29 -7.26 5.63
C SER A 210 -9.84 -6.73 4.31
N ILE A 211 -10.99 -6.07 4.34
CA ILE A 211 -11.64 -5.46 3.18
C ILE A 211 -10.75 -4.37 2.57
N GLN A 212 -10.27 -3.44 3.38
CA GLN A 212 -9.38 -2.35 2.93
C GLN A 212 -8.00 -2.86 2.51
N LEU A 213 -7.46 -3.85 3.23
CA LEU A 213 -6.19 -4.47 2.86
C LEU A 213 -6.28 -5.14 1.47
N ALA A 214 -7.42 -5.77 1.15
CA ALA A 214 -7.61 -6.45 -0.13
C ALA A 214 -7.53 -5.51 -1.36
N ILE A 215 -7.75 -4.22 -1.16
CA ILE A 215 -7.60 -3.19 -2.21
C ILE A 215 -6.35 -2.32 -2.03
N GLY A 216 -5.41 -2.75 -1.18
CA GLY A 216 -4.15 -2.04 -0.99
C GLY A 216 -4.27 -0.72 -0.22
N GLN A 217 -5.21 -0.63 0.71
CA GLN A 217 -5.50 0.58 1.48
C GLN A 217 -5.29 0.39 2.98
N LYS A 218 -5.67 1.41 3.74
CA LYS A 218 -5.56 1.52 5.19
C LYS A 218 -4.10 1.58 5.65
N ASP A 219 -3.69 0.67 6.52
CA ASP A 219 -2.36 0.67 7.14
C ASP A 219 -1.26 0.05 6.24
N LEU A 220 -1.63 -0.52 5.08
CA LEU A 220 -0.67 -1.07 4.13
C LEU A 220 0.11 0.06 3.46
N THR A 221 1.43 0.03 3.60
CA THR A 221 2.31 0.96 2.88
C THR A 221 3.48 0.22 2.23
N VAL A 222 3.84 0.64 1.03
CA VAL A 222 4.91 0.07 0.22
C VAL A 222 5.73 1.16 -0.45
N THR A 223 6.96 0.85 -0.84
CA THR A 223 7.75 1.75 -1.68
C THR A 223 7.44 1.53 -3.16
N PRO A 224 7.63 2.55 -4.03
CA PRO A 224 7.54 2.38 -5.48
C PRO A 224 8.47 1.26 -6.00
N LEU A 225 9.66 1.10 -5.44
CA LEU A 225 10.56 -0.01 -5.81
C LEU A 225 9.96 -1.39 -5.47
N GLN A 226 9.30 -1.53 -4.31
CA GLN A 226 8.60 -2.78 -3.98
C GLN A 226 7.46 -3.07 -4.96
N MET A 227 6.72 -2.04 -5.40
CA MET A 227 5.66 -2.21 -6.41
C MET A 227 6.23 -2.57 -7.79
N ALA A 228 7.29 -1.91 -8.23
CA ALA A 228 7.95 -2.24 -9.50
C ALA A 228 8.48 -3.68 -9.51
N ARG A 229 9.04 -4.14 -8.39
CA ARG A 229 9.50 -5.52 -8.23
C ARG A 229 8.36 -6.54 -8.27
N PHE A 230 7.24 -6.23 -7.68
CA PHE A 230 6.03 -7.07 -7.74
C PHE A 230 5.47 -7.17 -9.14
#